data_528c08d71bffa8a502b6d8cb21cb6090
#
_entry.id   528c08d71bffa8a502b6d8cb21cb6090
#
_cell.length_a   1.000
_cell.length_b   1.000
_cell.length_c   1.000
_cell.angle_alpha   90.00
_cell.angle_beta   90.00
_cell.angle_gamma   90.00
#
_symmetry.space_group_name_H-M   'P 1'
#
loop_
_entity.id
_entity.type
_entity.pdbx_description
1 polymer ?
#
loop_
_entity_poly.entity_id
_entity_poly.type
_entity_poly.pdbx_seq_one_letter_code
_entity_poly.pdbx_strand_id
1 'polypeptide(L)'
;DARESVFVVGNIGTAYTSKSLEMREDSVTVAEISSFQLETIEQFRPKVSAILNITEDHLNRHHTMEEYIRVKELITKNQGPEDVCVLNYEDEVLRKFGENIVPKVVYFSSLRKLDQGIYLDGDQIILKTEKEEIPIVKTGELKILGRHNHENVMAAAAMAYYAGVSVESIHKSVCEFVAVPHRIEYVTEKNGVAYYNDSKGTNPDAAIKGIQAMNRPTLLIGGG
;
A
#
# COMPACT_ATOMS: atom_id res chain seq x y z
N ASP A 1 14.65 -5.20 -2.45
CA ASP A 1 15.59 -4.16 -2.86
C ASP A 1 16.93 -4.80 -3.21
N ALA A 2 17.66 -4.23 -4.16
CA ALA A 2 19.03 -4.65 -4.51
C ALA A 2 20.08 -4.14 -3.52
N ARG A 3 19.69 -3.35 -2.52
CA ARG A 3 20.59 -2.78 -1.49
C ARG A 3 20.84 -3.79 -0.39
N GLU A 4 22.05 -3.76 0.16
CA GLU A 4 22.48 -4.73 1.18
C GLU A 4 21.82 -4.52 2.55
N SER A 5 21.24 -3.33 2.82
CA SER A 5 20.72 -2.96 4.15
C SER A 5 19.30 -2.42 4.04
N VAL A 6 18.30 -3.31 4.12
CA VAL A 6 16.88 -2.99 4.11
C VAL A 6 16.23 -3.44 5.42
N PHE A 7 15.50 -2.52 6.07
CA PHE A 7 14.78 -2.80 7.30
C PHE A 7 13.28 -2.65 7.08
N VAL A 8 12.50 -3.65 7.50
CA VAL A 8 11.05 -3.59 7.55
C VAL A 8 10.62 -3.50 9.01
N VAL A 9 10.02 -2.38 9.38
CA VAL A 9 9.79 -2.02 10.78
C VAL A 9 8.48 -1.23 10.96
N GLY A 10 8.15 -0.89 12.18
CA GLY A 10 7.08 0.05 12.52
C GLY A 10 5.93 -0.56 13.30
N ASN A 11 4.72 -0.22 12.94
CA ASN A 11 3.51 -0.71 13.62
C ASN A 11 3.30 -2.21 13.44
N ILE A 12 3.82 -2.78 12.36
CA ILE A 12 3.79 -4.21 12.08
C ILE A 12 5.18 -4.84 12.28
N GLY A 13 5.22 -6.01 12.87
CA GLY A 13 6.45 -6.81 13.01
C GLY A 13 7.45 -6.21 14.00
N THR A 14 8.58 -5.72 13.50
CA THR A 14 9.71 -5.25 14.30
C THR A 14 9.60 -3.77 14.62
N ALA A 15 9.71 -3.40 15.89
CA ALA A 15 9.70 -2.00 16.29
C ALA A 15 10.88 -1.21 15.66
N TYR A 16 10.63 0.00 15.16
CA TYR A 16 11.63 0.85 14.53
C TYR A 16 12.88 1.05 15.43
N THR A 17 12.63 1.38 16.70
CA THR A 17 13.70 1.65 17.69
C THR A 17 14.60 0.45 17.94
N SER A 18 14.09 -0.79 17.79
CA SER A 18 14.92 -1.99 18.01
C SER A 18 15.97 -2.20 16.92
N LYS A 19 15.82 -1.56 15.76
CA LYS A 19 16.74 -1.66 14.63
C LYS A 19 17.56 -0.40 14.39
N SER A 20 17.29 0.69 15.11
CA SER A 20 17.92 1.99 14.87
C SER A 20 19.45 1.98 14.96
N LEU A 21 20.02 1.17 15.84
CA LEU A 21 21.48 1.04 15.99
C LEU A 21 22.15 0.21 14.88
N GLU A 22 21.39 -0.56 14.14
CA GLU A 22 21.88 -1.35 13.00
C GLU A 22 21.82 -0.56 11.68
N MET A 23 21.05 0.54 11.64
CA MET A 23 20.85 1.36 10.46
C MET A 23 22.06 2.23 10.17
N ARG A 24 22.33 2.45 8.86
CA ARG A 24 23.40 3.29 8.34
C ARG A 24 22.82 4.34 7.41
N GLU A 25 23.60 5.30 6.96
CA GLU A 25 23.15 6.35 6.03
C GLU A 25 22.65 5.82 4.68
N ASP A 26 23.20 4.68 4.22
CA ASP A 26 22.80 3.99 2.98
C ASP A 26 21.66 3.00 3.16
N SER A 27 21.19 2.78 4.39
CA SER A 27 20.10 1.87 4.68
C SER A 27 18.77 2.39 4.14
N VAL A 28 17.92 1.46 3.68
CA VAL A 28 16.52 1.74 3.34
C VAL A 28 15.61 1.19 4.43
N THR A 29 14.75 2.02 4.94
CA THR A 29 13.76 1.62 5.94
C THR A 29 12.36 1.70 5.34
N VAL A 30 11.66 0.57 5.33
CA VAL A 30 10.24 0.48 4.99
C VAL A 30 9.47 0.38 6.30
N ALA A 31 8.69 1.41 6.62
CA ALA A 31 8.01 1.51 7.90
C ALA A 31 6.48 1.63 7.72
N GLU A 32 5.74 0.77 8.41
CA GLU A 32 4.32 0.99 8.61
C GLU A 32 4.11 1.89 9.83
N ILE A 33 3.47 3.03 9.62
CA ILE A 33 3.28 4.03 10.68
C ILE A 33 1.78 4.16 10.99
N SER A 34 1.41 3.89 12.25
CA SER A 34 0.04 4.08 12.72
C SER A 34 -0.28 5.56 12.96
N SER A 35 -1.57 5.91 12.98
CA SER A 35 -2.01 7.24 13.36
C SER A 35 -1.50 7.64 14.76
N PHE A 36 -1.44 6.71 15.70
CA PHE A 36 -0.94 6.96 17.05
C PHE A 36 0.54 7.37 17.07
N GLN A 37 1.35 6.78 16.19
CA GLN A 37 2.75 7.16 16.05
C GLN A 37 2.91 8.53 15.38
N LEU A 38 2.01 8.88 14.45
CA LEU A 38 2.02 10.18 13.78
C LEU A 38 1.64 11.34 14.72
N GLU A 39 0.83 11.12 15.76
CA GLU A 39 0.45 12.16 16.72
C GLU A 39 1.67 12.89 17.34
N THR A 40 2.77 12.20 17.52
CA THR A 40 3.92 12.68 18.29
C THR A 40 5.17 12.93 17.44
N ILE A 41 5.07 12.93 16.12
CA ILE A 41 6.23 13.18 15.26
C ILE A 41 6.69 14.65 15.35
N GLU A 42 7.99 14.83 15.45
CA GLU A 42 8.64 16.15 15.41
C GLU A 42 9.47 16.31 14.12
N GLN A 43 10.48 15.48 13.94
CA GLN A 43 11.45 15.55 12.84
C GLN A 43 11.31 14.40 11.82
N PHE A 44 10.37 13.47 12.04
CA PHE A 44 10.17 12.34 11.12
C PHE A 44 9.83 12.86 9.72
N ARG A 45 10.67 12.49 8.75
CA ARG A 45 10.57 12.90 7.35
C ARG A 45 10.83 11.71 6.45
N PRO A 46 9.80 11.01 5.97
CA PRO A 46 9.99 9.94 5.00
C PRO A 46 10.35 10.53 3.62
N LYS A 47 11.28 9.90 2.92
CA LYS A 47 11.62 10.22 1.53
C LYS A 47 10.44 9.97 0.59
N VAL A 48 9.76 8.86 0.81
CA VAL A 48 8.53 8.48 0.14
C VAL A 48 7.52 8.06 1.19
N SER A 49 6.33 8.65 1.16
CA SER A 49 5.20 8.28 2.00
C SER A 49 4.04 7.76 1.17
N ALA A 50 3.10 7.06 1.79
CA ALA A 50 1.84 6.67 1.16
C ALA A 50 0.68 6.68 2.16
N ILE A 51 -0.51 7.06 1.67
CA ILE A 51 -1.79 6.80 2.35
C ILE A 51 -2.69 6.07 1.35
N LEU A 52 -3.08 4.84 1.68
CA LEU A 52 -3.77 3.97 0.73
C LEU A 52 -5.28 4.22 0.69
N ASN A 53 -5.85 4.54 1.83
CA ASN A 53 -7.26 4.91 2.01
C ASN A 53 -7.46 5.52 3.39
N ILE A 54 -8.57 6.24 3.55
CA ILE A 54 -9.03 6.71 4.85
C ILE A 54 -10.48 6.25 5.03
N THR A 55 -10.67 5.26 5.86
CA THR A 55 -11.98 4.73 6.27
C THR A 55 -12.11 4.86 7.78
N GLU A 56 -13.34 4.92 8.27
CA GLU A 56 -13.61 5.04 9.69
C GLU A 56 -12.92 3.94 10.50
N ASP A 57 -12.04 4.37 11.41
CA ASP A 57 -11.34 3.49 12.35
C ASP A 57 -10.85 4.32 13.55
N HIS A 58 -10.58 3.65 14.66
CA HIS A 58 -9.97 4.25 15.86
C HIS A 58 -10.66 5.51 16.42
N LEU A 59 -11.98 5.71 16.19
CA LEU A 59 -12.70 6.88 16.70
C LEU A 59 -12.82 6.90 18.23
N ASN A 60 -12.64 5.77 18.88
CA ASN A 60 -12.49 5.71 20.34
C ASN A 60 -11.25 6.49 20.85
N ARG A 61 -10.25 6.70 20.00
CA ARG A 61 -9.02 7.45 20.29
C ARG A 61 -9.06 8.85 19.69
N HIS A 62 -9.40 8.98 18.41
CA HIS A 62 -9.37 10.25 17.68
C HIS A 62 -10.66 11.06 17.84
N HIS A 63 -11.73 10.46 18.35
CA HIS A 63 -13.05 11.05 18.63
C HIS A 63 -13.85 11.43 17.38
N THR A 64 -13.22 12.01 16.34
CA THR A 64 -13.89 12.38 15.08
C THR A 64 -13.09 11.94 13.86
N MET A 65 -13.77 11.81 12.70
CA MET A 65 -13.12 11.52 11.44
C MET A 65 -12.16 12.62 11.00
N GLU A 66 -12.51 13.87 11.26
CA GLU A 66 -11.68 15.04 10.93
C GLU A 66 -10.33 14.95 11.65
N GLU A 67 -10.34 14.61 12.94
CA GLU A 67 -9.10 14.45 13.70
C GLU A 67 -8.29 13.23 13.22
N TYR A 68 -8.96 12.12 12.93
CA TYR A 68 -8.29 10.94 12.39
C TYR A 68 -7.62 11.22 11.05
N ILE A 69 -8.31 11.91 10.12
CA ILE A 69 -7.77 12.38 8.84
C ILE A 69 -6.55 13.27 9.08
N ARG A 70 -6.72 14.33 9.87
CA ARG A 70 -5.65 15.28 10.21
C ARG A 70 -4.39 14.59 10.72
N VAL A 71 -4.56 13.61 11.59
CA VAL A 71 -3.41 12.87 12.15
C VAL A 71 -2.73 12.01 11.09
N LYS A 72 -3.47 11.31 10.23
CA LYS A 72 -2.87 10.54 9.13
C LYS A 72 -2.09 11.42 8.13
N GLU A 73 -2.61 12.60 7.85
CA GLU A 73 -1.98 13.60 6.97
C GLU A 73 -0.64 14.12 7.51
N LEU A 74 -0.40 14.05 8.82
CA LEU A 74 0.89 14.40 9.43
C LEU A 74 2.08 13.61 8.86
N ILE A 75 1.87 12.52 8.16
CA ILE A 75 2.97 11.76 7.52
C ILE A 75 3.77 12.63 6.55
N THR A 76 3.17 13.67 5.98
CA THR A 76 3.81 14.62 5.06
C THR A 76 4.33 15.88 5.75
N LYS A 77 4.12 16.04 7.07
CA LYS A 77 4.38 17.27 7.84
C LYS A 77 5.75 17.89 7.57
N ASN A 78 6.77 17.07 7.47
CA ASN A 78 8.16 17.52 7.30
C ASN A 78 8.71 17.23 5.90
N GLN A 79 7.89 16.71 4.97
CA GLN A 79 8.34 16.46 3.60
C GLN A 79 8.53 17.77 2.83
N GLY A 80 9.55 17.81 1.98
CA GLY A 80 9.84 18.90 1.06
C GLY A 80 9.43 18.58 -0.38
N PRO A 81 9.65 19.50 -1.32
CA PRO A 81 9.27 19.33 -2.73
C PRO A 81 10.04 18.20 -3.45
N GLU A 82 11.15 17.76 -2.91
CA GLU A 82 11.95 16.63 -3.41
C GLU A 82 11.47 15.26 -2.89
N ASP A 83 10.60 15.25 -1.89
CA ASP A 83 10.00 14.03 -1.36
C ASP A 83 8.73 13.67 -2.12
N VAL A 84 8.23 12.46 -1.92
CA VAL A 84 7.07 11.95 -2.67
C VAL A 84 5.99 11.44 -1.72
N CYS A 85 4.74 11.75 -2.04
CA CYS A 85 3.57 11.20 -1.36
C CYS A 85 2.69 10.43 -2.37
N VAL A 86 2.51 9.13 -2.13
CA VAL A 86 1.67 8.24 -2.95
C VAL A 86 0.26 8.18 -2.36
N LEU A 87 -0.75 8.54 -3.15
CA LEU A 87 -2.13 8.68 -2.70
C LEU A 87 -3.12 7.93 -3.61
N ASN A 88 -4.20 7.43 -3.03
CA ASN A 88 -5.30 6.85 -3.79
C ASN A 88 -6.14 7.97 -4.43
N TYR A 89 -6.21 7.97 -5.77
CA TYR A 89 -7.02 8.93 -6.51
C TYR A 89 -8.52 8.76 -6.31
N GLU A 90 -8.97 7.53 -6.00
CA GLU A 90 -10.38 7.22 -5.83
C GLU A 90 -10.92 7.60 -4.44
N ASP A 91 -10.03 7.85 -3.49
CA ASP A 91 -10.37 8.38 -2.16
C ASP A 91 -10.47 9.91 -2.25
N GLU A 92 -11.68 10.45 -2.05
CA GLU A 92 -11.95 11.88 -2.18
C GLU A 92 -11.16 12.72 -1.14
N VAL A 93 -10.99 12.17 0.07
CA VAL A 93 -10.21 12.83 1.14
C VAL A 93 -8.77 12.96 0.71
N LEU A 94 -8.17 11.87 0.22
CA LEU A 94 -6.77 11.85 -0.22
C LEU A 94 -6.54 12.69 -1.48
N ARG A 95 -7.50 12.74 -2.39
CA ARG A 95 -7.41 13.59 -3.57
C ARG A 95 -7.38 15.07 -3.20
N LYS A 96 -8.28 15.52 -2.31
CA LYS A 96 -8.30 16.89 -1.79
C LYS A 96 -7.02 17.22 -0.98
N PHE A 97 -6.55 16.27 -0.20
CA PHE A 97 -5.30 16.40 0.54
C PHE A 97 -4.11 16.64 -0.40
N GLY A 98 -4.00 15.83 -1.46
CA GLY A 98 -2.92 15.94 -2.44
C GLY A 98 -2.83 17.27 -3.19
N GLU A 99 -3.94 18.04 -3.29
CA GLU A 99 -3.96 19.34 -3.92
C GLU A 99 -3.22 20.44 -3.11
N ASN A 100 -2.95 20.18 -1.82
CA ASN A 100 -2.47 21.20 -0.88
C ASN A 100 -1.18 20.84 -0.13
N ILE A 101 -0.50 19.75 -0.51
CA ILE A 101 0.74 19.32 0.15
C ILE A 101 2.00 19.73 -0.61
N VAL A 102 3.10 19.81 0.11
CA VAL A 102 4.40 20.24 -0.43
C VAL A 102 5.11 19.17 -1.27
N PRO A 103 5.15 17.89 -0.85
CA PRO A 103 5.85 16.86 -1.61
C PRO A 103 5.19 16.60 -2.96
N LYS A 104 5.96 16.03 -3.89
CA LYS A 104 5.42 15.56 -5.17
C LYS A 104 4.34 14.50 -4.93
N VAL A 105 3.13 14.75 -5.43
CA VAL A 105 2.03 13.79 -5.35
C VAL A 105 2.10 12.80 -6.52
N VAL A 106 1.98 11.52 -6.20
CA VAL A 106 1.84 10.43 -7.16
C VAL A 106 0.56 9.67 -6.84
N TYR A 107 -0.42 9.79 -7.70
CA TYR A 107 -1.68 9.08 -7.52
C TYR A 107 -1.62 7.65 -8.05
N PHE A 108 -2.37 6.75 -7.40
CA PHE A 108 -2.70 5.45 -8.00
C PHE A 108 -4.21 5.30 -8.20
N SER A 109 -4.61 4.55 -9.24
CA SER A 109 -6.00 4.25 -9.54
C SER A 109 -6.16 2.90 -10.23
N SER A 110 -7.09 2.09 -9.74
CA SER A 110 -7.52 0.85 -10.39
C SER A 110 -8.76 1.03 -11.29
N LEU A 111 -9.34 2.24 -11.33
CA LEU A 111 -10.62 2.52 -12.00
C LEU A 111 -10.47 3.35 -13.27
N ARG A 112 -9.37 4.07 -13.42
CA ARG A 112 -9.15 4.99 -14.54
C ARG A 112 -7.68 5.20 -14.87
N LYS A 113 -7.41 5.57 -16.11
CA LYS A 113 -6.09 6.07 -16.50
C LYS A 113 -5.86 7.44 -15.90
N LEU A 114 -4.62 7.67 -15.50
CA LEU A 114 -4.17 8.94 -14.96
C LEU A 114 -3.21 9.62 -15.96
N ASP A 115 -3.21 10.94 -15.99
CA ASP A 115 -2.25 11.71 -16.79
C ASP A 115 -0.82 11.54 -16.28
N GLN A 116 -0.68 11.41 -14.95
CA GLN A 116 0.56 11.04 -14.25
C GLN A 116 0.18 10.19 -13.03
N GLY A 117 1.02 9.21 -12.70
CA GLY A 117 0.78 8.29 -11.57
C GLY A 117 0.88 6.83 -11.99
N ILE A 118 0.30 5.96 -11.20
CA ILE A 118 0.27 4.53 -11.51
C ILE A 118 -1.18 4.05 -11.60
N TYR A 119 -1.53 3.33 -12.65
CA TYR A 119 -2.90 2.92 -12.89
C TYR A 119 -3.01 1.56 -13.57
N LEU A 120 -4.21 1.00 -13.51
CA LEU A 120 -4.57 -0.22 -14.19
C LEU A 120 -5.20 0.11 -15.55
N ASP A 121 -4.61 -0.39 -16.64
CA ASP A 121 -5.14 -0.34 -18.00
C ASP A 121 -5.39 -1.74 -18.52
N GLY A 122 -6.66 -2.13 -18.59
CA GLY A 122 -7.01 -3.53 -18.87
C GLY A 122 -6.44 -4.47 -17.80
N ASP A 123 -5.47 -5.30 -18.18
CA ASP A 123 -4.76 -6.19 -17.28
C ASP A 123 -3.34 -5.71 -16.90
N GLN A 124 -2.91 -4.54 -17.43
CA GLN A 124 -1.57 -4.02 -17.24
C GLN A 124 -1.53 -2.91 -16.18
N ILE A 125 -0.69 -3.03 -15.18
CA ILE A 125 -0.32 -1.95 -14.27
C ILE A 125 0.78 -1.12 -14.93
N ILE A 126 0.54 0.19 -15.08
CA ILE A 126 1.41 1.14 -15.79
C ILE A 126 1.76 2.30 -14.85
N LEU A 127 3.03 2.60 -14.72
CA LEU A 127 3.52 3.84 -14.12
C LEU A 127 3.77 4.87 -15.22
N LYS A 128 3.02 5.97 -15.18
CA LYS A 128 3.17 7.09 -16.11
C LYS A 128 3.84 8.26 -15.42
N THR A 129 5.00 8.59 -15.94
CA THR A 129 5.76 9.78 -15.54
C THR A 129 5.54 10.91 -16.55
N GLU A 130 6.14 12.06 -16.34
CA GLU A 130 6.15 13.16 -17.32
C GLU A 130 6.85 12.78 -18.64
N LYS A 131 7.71 11.78 -18.60
CA LYS A 131 8.58 11.44 -19.74
C LYS A 131 8.13 10.18 -20.48
N GLU A 132 7.55 9.23 -19.78
CA GLU A 132 7.31 7.90 -20.33
C GLU A 132 6.20 7.14 -19.59
N GLU A 133 5.63 6.16 -20.26
CA GLU A 133 4.77 5.13 -19.69
C GLU A 133 5.58 3.85 -19.50
N ILE A 134 5.65 3.38 -18.26
CA ILE A 134 6.46 2.22 -17.86
C ILE A 134 5.52 1.08 -17.46
N PRO A 135 5.44 0.00 -18.24
CA PRO A 135 4.70 -1.19 -17.84
C PRO A 135 5.39 -1.84 -16.64
N ILE A 136 4.65 -2.04 -15.55
CA ILE A 136 5.18 -2.66 -14.32
C ILE A 136 4.92 -4.16 -14.33
N VAL A 137 3.65 -4.59 -14.40
CA VAL A 137 3.27 -6.01 -14.31
C VAL A 137 1.86 -6.21 -14.85
N LYS A 138 1.58 -7.39 -15.42
CA LYS A 138 0.21 -7.80 -15.72
C LYS A 138 -0.44 -8.41 -14.47
N THR A 139 -1.72 -8.15 -14.27
CA THR A 139 -2.45 -8.69 -13.09
C THR A 139 -2.46 -10.22 -13.07
N GLY A 140 -2.42 -10.87 -14.24
CA GLY A 140 -2.33 -12.33 -14.37
C GLY A 140 -0.99 -12.94 -13.92
N GLU A 141 0.06 -12.12 -13.75
CA GLU A 141 1.37 -12.56 -13.24
C GLU A 141 1.43 -12.51 -11.71
N LEU A 142 0.46 -11.83 -11.08
CA LEU A 142 0.40 -11.69 -9.63
C LEU A 142 -0.17 -12.95 -8.96
N LYS A 143 0.40 -13.34 -7.83
CA LYS A 143 -0.07 -14.48 -7.03
C LYS A 143 -1.15 -14.09 -6.00
N ILE A 144 -1.49 -12.81 -5.93
CA ILE A 144 -2.49 -12.24 -5.02
C ILE A 144 -3.73 -11.82 -5.79
N LEU A 145 -4.90 -12.04 -5.21
CA LEU A 145 -6.19 -11.85 -5.85
C LEU A 145 -6.87 -10.55 -5.39
N GLY A 146 -7.69 -10.01 -6.28
CA GLY A 146 -8.60 -8.92 -5.98
C GLY A 146 -8.05 -7.53 -6.27
N ARG A 147 -8.97 -6.64 -6.65
CA ARG A 147 -8.65 -5.26 -7.04
C ARG A 147 -7.88 -4.50 -5.95
N HIS A 148 -8.27 -4.67 -4.68
CA HIS A 148 -7.57 -4.02 -3.56
C HIS A 148 -6.10 -4.44 -3.48
N ASN A 149 -5.76 -5.69 -3.83
CA ASN A 149 -4.37 -6.13 -3.90
C ASN A 149 -3.64 -5.55 -5.11
N HIS A 150 -4.32 -5.34 -6.25
CA HIS A 150 -3.73 -4.59 -7.36
C HIS A 150 -3.43 -3.13 -6.96
N GLU A 151 -4.30 -2.50 -6.17
CA GLU A 151 -4.07 -1.18 -5.59
C GLU A 151 -2.87 -1.15 -4.65
N ASN A 152 -2.73 -2.16 -3.79
CA ASN A 152 -1.55 -2.33 -2.92
C ASN A 152 -0.26 -2.49 -3.75
N VAL A 153 -0.30 -3.29 -4.83
CA VAL A 153 0.83 -3.45 -5.76
C VAL A 153 1.18 -2.12 -6.42
N MET A 154 0.19 -1.37 -6.91
CA MET A 154 0.42 -0.06 -7.51
C MET A 154 1.08 0.91 -6.53
N ALA A 155 0.56 1.01 -5.31
CA ALA A 155 1.14 1.87 -4.28
C ALA A 155 2.59 1.44 -3.94
N ALA A 156 2.82 0.14 -3.72
CA ALA A 156 4.15 -0.38 -3.41
C ALA A 156 5.14 -0.17 -4.57
N ALA A 157 4.71 -0.40 -5.82
CA ALA A 157 5.53 -0.19 -7.01
C ALA A 157 5.90 1.29 -7.19
N ALA A 158 4.93 2.21 -7.01
CA ALA A 158 5.20 3.64 -7.05
C ALA A 158 6.19 4.06 -5.96
N MET A 159 5.97 3.61 -4.71
CA MET A 159 6.90 3.91 -3.60
C MET A 159 8.30 3.40 -3.89
N ALA A 160 8.44 2.16 -4.37
CA ALA A 160 9.73 1.55 -4.68
C ALA A 160 10.45 2.30 -5.83
N TYR A 161 9.72 2.66 -6.90
CA TYR A 161 10.26 3.42 -8.02
C TYR A 161 10.83 4.77 -7.59
N TYR A 162 10.06 5.54 -6.82
CA TYR A 162 10.51 6.83 -6.31
C TYR A 162 11.54 6.73 -5.17
N ALA A 163 11.69 5.56 -4.57
CA ALA A 163 12.81 5.25 -3.68
C ALA A 163 14.09 4.81 -4.45
N GLY A 164 14.03 4.75 -5.80
CA GLY A 164 15.18 4.45 -6.66
C GLY A 164 15.40 2.95 -6.91
N VAL A 165 14.39 2.11 -6.72
CA VAL A 165 14.43 0.69 -7.10
C VAL A 165 14.20 0.54 -8.60
N SER A 166 14.96 -0.31 -9.27
CA SER A 166 14.80 -0.56 -10.71
C SER A 166 13.47 -1.22 -11.04
N VAL A 167 12.92 -0.92 -12.21
CA VAL A 167 11.65 -1.49 -12.68
C VAL A 167 11.70 -3.02 -12.73
N GLU A 168 12.84 -3.59 -13.13
CA GLU A 168 13.07 -5.04 -13.16
C GLU A 168 12.94 -5.66 -11.75
N SER A 169 13.56 -5.02 -10.75
CA SER A 169 13.46 -5.49 -9.35
C SER A 169 12.03 -5.36 -8.81
N ILE A 170 11.33 -4.28 -9.17
CA ILE A 170 9.92 -4.10 -8.82
C ILE A 170 9.07 -5.21 -9.43
N HIS A 171 9.16 -5.42 -10.76
CA HIS A 171 8.43 -6.46 -11.47
C HIS A 171 8.66 -7.83 -10.84
N LYS A 172 9.93 -8.23 -10.67
CA LYS A 172 10.29 -9.50 -10.05
C LYS A 172 9.64 -9.66 -8.66
N SER A 173 9.78 -8.64 -7.82
CA SER A 173 9.29 -8.68 -6.43
C SER A 173 7.77 -8.82 -6.35
N VAL A 174 7.01 -8.09 -7.19
CA VAL A 174 5.54 -8.17 -7.17
C VAL A 174 5.03 -9.50 -7.74
N CYS A 175 5.72 -10.09 -8.73
CA CYS A 175 5.40 -11.42 -9.25
C CYS A 175 5.71 -12.56 -8.26
N GLU A 176 6.75 -12.40 -7.45
CA GLU A 176 7.13 -13.39 -6.43
C GLU A 176 6.32 -13.27 -5.14
N PHE A 177 5.73 -12.10 -4.88
CA PHE A 177 4.99 -11.84 -3.65
C PHE A 177 3.77 -12.77 -3.51
N VAL A 178 3.65 -13.40 -2.36
CA VAL A 178 2.51 -14.25 -1.98
C VAL A 178 1.69 -13.58 -0.89
N ALA A 179 0.41 -13.92 -0.79
CA ALA A 179 -0.46 -13.39 0.24
C ALA A 179 0.12 -13.63 1.65
N VAL A 180 -0.05 -12.63 2.51
CA VAL A 180 0.28 -12.78 3.93
C VAL A 180 -0.62 -13.87 4.52
N PRO A 181 -0.10 -14.77 5.37
CA PRO A 181 -0.90 -15.79 6.02
C PRO A 181 -2.20 -15.24 6.61
N HIS A 182 -3.29 -15.96 6.42
CA HIS A 182 -4.65 -15.63 6.88
C HIS A 182 -5.31 -14.42 6.18
N ARG A 183 -4.75 -13.91 5.06
CA ARG A 183 -5.37 -12.84 4.26
C ARG A 183 -5.53 -13.29 2.82
N ILE A 184 -6.73 -13.80 2.47
CA ILE A 184 -7.04 -14.42 1.16
C ILE A 184 -5.94 -15.42 0.77
N GLU A 185 -5.45 -16.13 1.76
CA GLU A 185 -4.37 -17.10 1.62
C GLU A 185 -4.88 -18.35 0.88
N TYR A 186 -4.26 -18.65 -0.28
CA TYR A 186 -4.54 -19.91 -0.95
C TYR A 186 -4.01 -21.06 -0.10
N VAL A 187 -4.88 -21.99 0.29
CA VAL A 187 -4.52 -23.14 1.12
C VAL A 187 -4.27 -24.38 0.27
N THR A 188 -5.24 -24.74 -0.57
CA THR A 188 -5.17 -25.96 -1.41
C THR A 188 -6.29 -25.96 -2.46
N GLU A 189 -6.19 -26.87 -3.43
CA GLU A 189 -7.30 -27.22 -4.31
C GLU A 189 -7.59 -28.73 -4.20
N LYS A 190 -8.85 -29.11 -3.98
CA LYS A 190 -9.29 -30.51 -3.93
C LYS A 190 -10.55 -30.68 -4.76
N ASN A 191 -10.52 -31.64 -5.68
CA ASN A 191 -11.64 -31.94 -6.57
C ASN A 191 -12.16 -30.72 -7.36
N GLY A 192 -11.26 -29.84 -7.82
CA GLY A 192 -11.61 -28.60 -8.55
C GLY A 192 -12.14 -27.47 -7.66
N VAL A 193 -12.16 -27.64 -6.33
CA VAL A 193 -12.53 -26.61 -5.37
C VAL A 193 -11.28 -26.03 -4.73
N ALA A 194 -11.05 -24.73 -4.92
CA ALA A 194 -9.96 -24.00 -4.28
C ALA A 194 -10.41 -23.51 -2.89
N TYR A 195 -9.53 -23.66 -1.91
CA TYR A 195 -9.77 -23.26 -0.52
C TYR A 195 -8.88 -22.06 -0.18
N TYR A 196 -9.50 -21.04 0.40
CA TYR A 196 -8.81 -19.82 0.83
C TYR A 196 -9.07 -19.57 2.31
N ASN A 197 -8.05 -19.10 3.02
CA ASN A 197 -8.13 -18.66 4.40
C ASN A 197 -8.06 -17.13 4.48
N ASP A 198 -9.13 -16.49 4.94
CA ASP A 198 -9.22 -15.05 5.14
C ASP A 198 -9.61 -14.72 6.60
N SER A 199 -9.13 -15.51 7.55
CA SER A 199 -9.44 -15.32 8.97
C SER A 199 -8.94 -13.98 9.55
N LYS A 200 -8.10 -13.24 8.82
CA LYS A 200 -7.68 -11.89 9.15
C LYS A 200 -8.68 -10.80 8.71
N GLY A 201 -9.70 -11.17 7.93
CA GLY A 201 -10.85 -10.32 7.56
C GLY A 201 -11.85 -10.21 8.71
N THR A 202 -11.46 -9.54 9.80
CA THR A 202 -12.22 -9.50 11.07
C THR A 202 -13.28 -8.42 11.14
N ASN A 203 -13.48 -7.64 10.08
CA ASN A 203 -14.51 -6.61 9.99
C ASN A 203 -15.30 -6.72 8.68
N PRO A 204 -16.51 -6.13 8.60
CA PRO A 204 -17.37 -6.26 7.42
C PRO A 204 -16.72 -5.78 6.11
N ASP A 205 -15.96 -4.69 6.13
CA ASP A 205 -15.31 -4.14 4.94
C ASP A 205 -14.24 -5.10 4.39
N ALA A 206 -13.42 -5.66 5.27
CA ALA A 206 -12.42 -6.67 4.88
C ALA A 206 -13.09 -7.94 4.33
N ALA A 207 -14.15 -8.43 4.96
CA ALA A 207 -14.88 -9.61 4.49
C ALA A 207 -15.53 -9.37 3.10
N ILE A 208 -16.12 -8.20 2.88
CA ILE A 208 -16.70 -7.82 1.56
C ILE A 208 -15.59 -7.81 0.50
N LYS A 209 -14.44 -7.20 0.78
CA LYS A 209 -13.30 -7.17 -0.15
C LYS A 209 -12.75 -8.56 -0.43
N GLY A 210 -12.69 -9.43 0.58
CA GLY A 210 -12.30 -10.82 0.42
C GLY A 210 -13.23 -11.58 -0.52
N ILE A 211 -14.55 -11.45 -0.34
CA ILE A 211 -15.55 -12.06 -1.22
C ILE A 211 -15.45 -11.52 -2.65
N GLN A 212 -15.32 -10.21 -2.81
CA GLN A 212 -15.21 -9.54 -4.11
C GLN A 212 -13.91 -9.89 -4.86
N ALA A 213 -12.87 -10.34 -4.16
CA ALA A 213 -11.62 -10.78 -4.75
C ALA A 213 -11.72 -12.14 -5.45
N MET A 214 -12.76 -12.92 -5.17
CA MET A 214 -12.91 -14.24 -5.74
C MET A 214 -13.29 -14.18 -7.22
N ASN A 215 -12.64 -15.00 -8.03
CA ASN A 215 -12.83 -15.09 -9.47
C ASN A 215 -13.63 -16.32 -9.91
N ARG A 216 -14.20 -17.07 -8.96
CA ARG A 216 -15.03 -18.28 -9.16
C ARG A 216 -16.25 -18.20 -8.25
N PRO A 217 -17.34 -18.97 -8.53
CA PRO A 217 -18.43 -19.14 -7.56
C PRO A 217 -17.89 -19.57 -6.20
N THR A 218 -18.27 -18.86 -5.15
CA THR A 218 -17.63 -18.98 -3.84
C THR A 218 -18.64 -19.34 -2.77
N LEU A 219 -18.35 -20.35 -1.96
CA LEU A 219 -19.05 -20.64 -0.73
C LEU A 219 -18.30 -19.99 0.44
N LEU A 220 -18.95 -19.01 1.09
CA LEU A 220 -18.42 -18.37 2.28
C LEU A 220 -18.71 -19.20 3.52
N ILE A 221 -17.68 -19.45 4.34
CA ILE A 221 -17.80 -19.98 5.69
C ILE A 221 -17.34 -18.85 6.62
N GLY A 222 -18.26 -18.31 7.40
CA GLY A 222 -17.99 -17.21 8.32
C GLY A 222 -18.59 -17.47 9.68
N GLY A 223 -18.05 -16.83 10.71
CA GLY A 223 -18.51 -16.93 12.09
C GLY A 223 -17.37 -16.74 13.10
N GLY A 224 -17.74 -16.64 14.39
CA GLY A 224 -16.82 -16.43 15.52
C GLY A 224 -17.22 -15.26 16.38
#